data_929c5485626022ea1961e8d2eeaa613f
#
_entry.id   929c5485626022ea1961e8d2eeaa613f
#
_cell.length_a   1.000
_cell.length_b   1.000
_cell.length_c   1.000
_cell.angle_alpha   90.00
_cell.angle_beta   90.00
_cell.angle_gamma   90.00
#
_symmetry.space_group_name_H-M   'P 1'
#
loop_
_entity.id
_entity.type
_entity.pdbx_description
1 polymer ?
#
loop_
_entity_poly.entity_id
_entity_poly.type
_entity_poly.pdbx_seq_one_letter_code
_entity_poly.pdbx_strand_id
1 'polypeptide(L)'
;MRKNLSTIILILIFLVGLSVMLYPSVSDAINRKHQSRAVAGYAEEVEQLSDADYQTYFDAADAYNRQLNTTPNSFYKPDLVSGYAQTLDISGTGIMGYITIPKISVELPIYHGTDEGLLPPACLLYTSD
;
A
#
# COMPACT_ATOMS: atom_id res chain seq x y z
N MET A 1 -7.06 -39.30 -36.59
CA MET A 1 -7.16 -37.87 -36.17
C MET A 1 -8.12 -37.62 -35.01
N ARG A 2 -9.25 -38.31 -34.85
CA ARG A 2 -10.23 -38.07 -33.75
C ARG A 2 -9.73 -38.45 -32.34
N LYS A 3 -8.83 -39.43 -32.19
CA LYS A 3 -8.33 -39.88 -30.88
C LYS A 3 -7.49 -38.81 -30.15
N ASN A 4 -6.76 -37.97 -30.88
CA ASN A 4 -5.91 -36.95 -30.29
C ASN A 4 -6.68 -35.70 -29.92
N LEU A 5 -7.84 -35.44 -30.51
CA LEU A 5 -8.66 -34.25 -30.25
C LEU A 5 -9.21 -34.25 -28.81
N SER A 6 -9.72 -35.40 -28.35
CA SER A 6 -10.21 -35.54 -26.96
C SER A 6 -9.09 -35.33 -25.95
N THR A 7 -7.89 -35.84 -26.22
CA THR A 7 -6.74 -35.63 -25.34
C THR A 7 -6.31 -34.15 -25.30
N ILE A 8 -6.32 -33.46 -26.44
CA ILE A 8 -5.98 -32.03 -26.52
C ILE A 8 -6.99 -31.19 -25.74
N ILE A 9 -8.30 -31.50 -25.89
CA ILE A 9 -9.36 -30.81 -25.14
C ILE A 9 -9.19 -31.00 -23.64
N LEU A 10 -8.87 -32.22 -23.21
CA LEU A 10 -8.69 -32.56 -21.81
C LEU A 10 -7.49 -31.84 -21.21
N ILE A 11 -6.38 -31.73 -21.95
CA ILE A 11 -5.19 -30.96 -21.56
C ILE A 11 -5.52 -29.46 -21.47
N LEU A 12 -6.28 -28.92 -22.41
CA LEU A 12 -6.70 -27.51 -22.37
C LEU A 12 -7.55 -27.20 -21.13
N ILE A 13 -8.54 -28.04 -20.83
CA ILE A 13 -9.38 -27.89 -19.63
C ILE A 13 -8.52 -27.97 -18.35
N PHE A 14 -7.58 -28.91 -18.31
CA PHE A 14 -6.65 -29.05 -17.19
C PHE A 14 -5.77 -27.81 -17.02
N LEU A 15 -5.21 -27.25 -18.10
CA LEU A 15 -4.38 -26.05 -18.04
C LEU A 15 -5.17 -24.83 -17.60
N VAL A 16 -6.41 -24.67 -18.05
CA VAL A 16 -7.28 -23.58 -17.59
C VAL A 16 -7.58 -23.72 -16.10
N GLY A 17 -7.94 -24.90 -15.62
CA GLY A 17 -8.20 -25.14 -14.20
C GLY A 17 -6.96 -24.90 -13.33
N LEU A 18 -5.80 -25.35 -13.80
CA LEU A 18 -4.53 -25.13 -13.13
C LEU A 18 -4.18 -23.62 -13.07
N SER A 19 -4.41 -22.88 -14.14
CA SER A 19 -4.17 -21.43 -14.19
C SER A 19 -5.04 -20.67 -13.19
N VAL A 20 -6.32 -21.03 -13.10
CA VAL A 20 -7.25 -20.43 -12.13
C VAL A 20 -6.82 -20.75 -10.69
N MET A 21 -6.34 -21.96 -10.42
CA MET A 21 -5.87 -22.37 -9.11
C MET A 21 -4.57 -21.67 -8.69
N LEU A 22 -3.67 -21.45 -9.64
CA LEU A 22 -2.37 -20.80 -9.38
C LEU A 22 -2.47 -19.27 -9.31
N TYR A 23 -3.52 -18.68 -9.91
CA TYR A 23 -3.68 -17.22 -9.99
C TYR A 23 -3.53 -16.51 -8.64
N PRO A 24 -4.23 -16.90 -7.55
CA PRO A 24 -4.11 -16.22 -6.27
C PRO A 24 -2.66 -16.27 -5.73
N SER A 25 -2.01 -17.42 -5.80
CA SER A 25 -0.64 -17.59 -5.28
C SER A 25 0.38 -16.73 -6.05
N VAL A 26 0.23 -16.63 -7.37
CA VAL A 26 1.10 -15.79 -8.21
C VAL A 26 0.83 -14.31 -7.94
N SER A 27 -0.44 -13.92 -7.86
CA SER A 27 -0.85 -12.55 -7.53
C SER A 27 -0.29 -12.09 -6.18
N ASP A 28 -0.43 -12.92 -5.15
CA ASP A 28 0.11 -12.64 -3.81
C ASP A 28 1.63 -12.51 -3.78
N ALA A 29 2.33 -13.35 -4.54
CA ALA A 29 3.78 -13.28 -4.64
C ALA A 29 4.25 -11.98 -5.31
N ILE A 30 3.56 -11.56 -6.37
CA ILE A 30 3.84 -10.31 -7.07
C ILE A 30 3.56 -9.11 -6.16
N ASN A 31 2.41 -9.09 -5.49
CA ASN A 31 2.01 -8.01 -4.60
C ASN A 31 3.00 -7.85 -3.44
N ARG A 32 3.40 -8.95 -2.78
CA ARG A 32 4.43 -8.92 -1.73
C ARG A 32 5.74 -8.33 -2.23
N LYS A 33 6.17 -8.68 -3.44
CA LYS A 33 7.40 -8.14 -4.02
C LYS A 33 7.30 -6.64 -4.30
N HIS A 34 6.14 -6.14 -4.71
CA HIS A 34 5.91 -4.69 -4.90
C HIS A 34 5.93 -3.95 -3.56
N GLN A 35 5.26 -4.48 -2.54
CA GLN A 35 5.23 -3.91 -1.19
C GLN A 35 6.63 -3.84 -0.58
N SER A 36 7.40 -4.92 -0.63
CA SER A 36 8.77 -4.94 -0.10
C SER A 36 9.70 -3.94 -0.80
N ARG A 37 9.52 -3.71 -2.10
CA ARG A 37 10.28 -2.69 -2.83
C ARG A 37 9.90 -1.27 -2.42
N ALA A 38 8.59 -1.02 -2.24
CA ALA A 38 8.09 0.27 -1.80
C ALA A 38 8.60 0.61 -0.39
N VAL A 39 8.57 -0.36 0.53
CA VAL A 39 9.11 -0.22 1.88
C VAL A 39 10.63 0.00 1.86
N ALA A 40 11.37 -0.76 1.06
CA ALA A 40 12.83 -0.61 0.96
C ALA A 40 13.23 0.77 0.42
N GLY A 41 12.53 1.27 -0.61
CA GLY A 41 12.76 2.61 -1.15
C GLY A 41 12.49 3.71 -0.11
N TYR A 42 11.38 3.60 0.61
CA TYR A 42 11.05 4.53 1.68
C TYR A 42 12.08 4.49 2.82
N ALA A 43 12.51 3.30 3.24
CA ALA A 43 13.51 3.14 4.30
C ALA A 43 14.86 3.77 3.92
N GLU A 44 15.28 3.62 2.65
CA GLU A 44 16.52 4.23 2.13
C GLU A 44 16.45 5.76 2.18
N GLU A 45 15.32 6.37 1.78
CA GLU A 45 15.11 7.82 1.86
C GLU A 45 15.11 8.31 3.31
N VAL A 46 14.47 7.55 4.22
CA VAL A 46 14.43 7.87 5.64
C VAL A 46 15.82 7.81 6.29
N GLU A 47 16.66 6.83 5.94
CA GLU A 47 18.03 6.73 6.46
C GLU A 47 18.94 7.92 6.06
N GLN A 48 18.60 8.61 4.98
CA GLN A 48 19.35 9.78 4.51
C GLN A 48 18.94 11.08 5.21
N LEU A 49 17.84 11.08 5.98
CA LEU A 49 17.37 12.25 6.70
C LEU A 49 18.24 12.57 7.91
N SER A 50 18.49 13.84 8.14
CA SER A 50 19.07 14.32 9.38
C SER A 50 18.00 14.47 10.48
N ASP A 51 18.41 14.55 11.75
CA ASP A 51 17.49 14.82 12.87
C ASP A 51 16.69 16.11 12.69
N ALA A 52 17.27 17.11 12.03
CA ALA A 52 16.60 18.37 11.74
C ALA A 52 15.49 18.22 10.69
N ASP A 53 15.71 17.35 9.68
CA ASP A 53 14.70 17.05 8.67
C ASP A 53 13.52 16.29 9.29
N TYR A 54 13.79 15.31 10.16
CA TYR A 54 12.74 14.62 10.91
C TYR A 54 11.87 15.60 11.70
N GLN A 55 12.50 16.52 12.43
CA GLN A 55 11.76 17.48 13.23
C GLN A 55 10.84 18.35 12.35
N THR A 56 11.31 18.74 11.16
CA THR A 56 10.51 19.52 10.21
C THR A 56 9.25 18.77 9.75
N TYR A 57 9.37 17.48 9.46
CA TYR A 57 8.22 16.66 9.07
C TYR A 57 7.22 16.47 10.21
N PHE A 58 7.70 16.25 11.44
CA PHE A 58 6.83 16.13 12.61
C PHE A 58 6.16 17.46 12.96
N ASP A 59 6.86 18.57 12.90
CA ASP A 59 6.28 19.90 13.14
C ASP A 59 5.18 20.22 12.11
N ALA A 60 5.37 19.84 10.85
CA ALA A 60 4.35 19.99 9.81
C ALA A 60 3.12 19.12 10.09
N ALA A 61 3.33 17.85 10.52
CA ALA A 61 2.26 16.96 10.90
C ALA A 61 1.48 17.45 12.12
N ASP A 62 2.17 17.98 13.13
CA ASP A 62 1.55 18.59 14.30
C ASP A 62 0.76 19.85 13.96
N ALA A 63 1.24 20.67 13.05
CA ALA A 63 0.53 21.85 12.57
C ALA A 63 -0.76 21.44 11.84
N TYR A 64 -0.68 20.44 10.97
CA TYR A 64 -1.84 19.88 10.29
C TYR A 64 -2.88 19.33 11.30
N ASN A 65 -2.45 18.52 12.27
CA ASN A 65 -3.32 17.96 13.29
C ASN A 65 -4.01 19.03 14.15
N ARG A 66 -3.30 20.11 14.50
CA ARG A 66 -3.91 21.26 15.22
C ARG A 66 -4.97 21.94 14.38
N GLN A 67 -4.70 22.14 13.09
CA GLN A 67 -5.67 22.74 12.17
C GLN A 67 -6.89 21.86 12.00
N LEU A 68 -6.68 20.54 11.85
CA LEU A 68 -7.74 19.54 11.75
C LEU A 68 -8.64 19.57 13.00
N ASN A 69 -8.05 19.65 14.19
CA ASN A 69 -8.77 19.65 15.46
C ASN A 69 -9.54 20.97 15.73
N THR A 70 -9.10 22.07 15.17
CA THR A 70 -9.73 23.40 15.33
C THR A 70 -10.79 23.70 14.27
N THR A 71 -10.76 23.00 13.13
CA THR A 71 -11.68 23.21 12.01
C THR A 71 -12.99 22.41 12.25
N PRO A 72 -14.15 23.04 12.34
CA PRO A 72 -15.42 22.34 12.54
C PRO A 72 -15.70 21.37 11.37
N ASN A 73 -16.16 20.17 11.69
CA ASN A 73 -16.50 19.12 10.72
C ASN A 73 -15.35 18.60 9.86
N SER A 74 -14.10 18.88 10.16
CA SER A 74 -12.93 18.47 9.38
C SER A 74 -12.79 16.93 9.30
N PHE A 75 -13.20 16.20 10.35
CA PHE A 75 -13.18 14.73 10.33
C PHE A 75 -14.16 14.11 9.32
N TYR A 76 -15.26 14.78 9.04
CA TYR A 76 -16.25 14.33 8.04
C TYR A 76 -15.99 14.92 6.65
N LYS A 77 -15.22 15.98 6.59
CA LYS A 77 -14.85 16.69 5.36
C LYS A 77 -13.36 17.05 5.40
N PRO A 78 -12.47 16.10 5.16
CA PRO A 78 -11.02 16.31 5.23
C PRO A 78 -10.52 17.39 4.25
N ASP A 79 -11.24 17.62 3.17
CA ASP A 79 -10.92 18.65 2.17
C ASP A 79 -10.94 20.09 2.72
N LEU A 80 -11.53 20.30 3.92
CA LEU A 80 -11.52 21.62 4.59
C LEU A 80 -10.13 21.98 5.12
N VAL A 81 -9.23 21.01 5.28
CA VAL A 81 -7.86 21.21 5.73
C VAL A 81 -6.92 20.75 4.63
N SER A 82 -6.24 21.69 4.00
CA SER A 82 -5.29 21.39 2.93
C SER A 82 -3.95 20.87 3.49
N GLY A 83 -3.19 20.12 2.68
CA GLY A 83 -1.84 19.70 3.00
C GLY A 83 -1.72 18.25 3.48
N TYR A 84 -2.80 17.49 3.57
CA TYR A 84 -2.76 16.08 3.98
C TYR A 84 -1.79 15.22 3.15
N ALA A 85 -1.88 15.33 1.83
CA ALA A 85 -1.06 14.52 0.91
C ALA A 85 0.45 14.83 0.97
N GLN A 86 0.83 16.00 1.50
CA GLN A 86 2.22 16.40 1.68
C GLN A 86 2.75 16.11 3.09
N THR A 87 1.85 15.80 4.02
CA THR A 87 2.21 15.54 5.42
C THR A 87 2.87 14.18 5.54
N LEU A 88 4.10 14.12 6.03
CA LEU A 88 4.91 12.88 6.15
C LEU A 88 5.22 12.16 4.82
N ASP A 89 5.06 12.80 3.68
CA ASP A 89 5.47 12.24 2.38
C ASP A 89 6.96 12.52 2.13
N ILE A 90 7.83 11.70 2.73
CA ILE A 90 9.29 11.85 2.69
C ILE A 90 9.82 11.50 1.31
N SER A 91 9.30 10.43 0.71
CA SER A 91 9.79 9.88 -0.57
C SER A 91 9.10 10.49 -1.80
N GLY A 92 8.10 11.36 -1.65
CA GLY A 92 7.29 11.86 -2.76
C GLY A 92 6.44 10.80 -3.45
N THR A 93 6.31 9.62 -2.83
CA THR A 93 5.54 8.47 -3.37
C THR A 93 4.18 8.29 -2.72
N GLY A 94 3.82 9.19 -1.79
CA GLY A 94 2.60 9.10 -1.00
C GLY A 94 2.67 8.09 0.14
N ILE A 95 3.85 7.56 0.46
CA ILE A 95 4.06 6.67 1.60
C ILE A 95 4.37 7.51 2.83
N MET A 96 3.56 7.38 3.88
CA MET A 96 3.76 8.05 5.19
C MET A 96 4.62 7.23 6.15
N GLY A 97 4.73 5.93 5.93
CA GLY A 97 5.43 5.02 6.80
C GLY A 97 5.21 3.57 6.42
N TYR A 98 5.68 2.64 7.24
CA TYR A 98 5.43 1.22 7.04
C TYR A 98 5.28 0.48 8.37
N ILE A 99 4.58 -0.64 8.33
CA ILE A 99 4.40 -1.54 9.48
C ILE A 99 5.20 -2.80 9.23
N THR A 100 6.04 -3.18 10.20
CA THR A 100 6.77 -4.45 10.20
C THR A 100 6.21 -5.36 11.29
N ILE A 101 5.79 -6.57 10.91
CA ILE A 101 5.36 -7.62 11.82
C ILE A 101 6.31 -8.81 11.69
N PRO A 102 7.42 -8.86 12.46
CA PRO A 102 8.46 -9.86 12.28
C PRO A 102 7.98 -11.30 12.47
N LYS A 103 7.01 -11.51 13.37
CA LYS A 103 6.46 -12.84 13.67
C LYS A 103 5.88 -13.58 12.47
N ILE A 104 5.36 -12.84 11.49
CA ILE A 104 4.75 -13.37 10.28
C ILE A 104 5.48 -12.92 9.01
N SER A 105 6.63 -12.25 9.17
CA SER A 105 7.46 -11.73 8.06
C SER A 105 6.64 -10.84 7.10
N VAL A 106 5.85 -9.93 7.66
CA VAL A 106 5.03 -8.98 6.90
C VAL A 106 5.60 -7.58 7.06
N GLU A 107 5.75 -6.89 5.93
CA GLU A 107 6.08 -5.48 5.83
C GLU A 107 5.10 -4.82 4.87
N LEU A 108 4.37 -3.82 5.35
CA LEU A 108 3.29 -3.17 4.62
C LEU A 108 3.48 -1.65 4.61
N PRO A 109 3.52 -1.00 3.44
CA PRO A 109 3.54 0.44 3.35
C PRO A 109 2.19 1.03 3.76
N ILE A 110 2.24 2.20 4.38
CA ILE A 110 1.09 3.02 4.75
C ILE A 110 1.06 4.21 3.79
N TYR A 111 0.00 4.31 3.00
CA TYR A 111 -0.19 5.38 2.02
C TYR A 111 -1.14 6.46 2.51
N HIS A 112 -1.03 7.66 1.94
CA HIS A 112 -2.03 8.70 2.08
C HIS A 112 -3.31 8.32 1.30
N GLY A 113 -4.47 8.35 1.98
CA GLY A 113 -5.76 8.12 1.34
C GLY A 113 -6.07 6.66 1.04
N THR A 114 -7.18 6.46 0.32
CA THR A 114 -7.76 5.14 0.01
C THR A 114 -8.15 5.03 -1.46
N ASP A 115 -7.40 5.69 -2.35
CA ASP A 115 -7.69 5.65 -3.79
C ASP A 115 -7.60 4.22 -4.34
N GLU A 116 -8.45 3.91 -5.32
CA GLU A 116 -8.54 2.56 -5.91
C GLU A 116 -7.20 2.04 -6.44
N GLY A 117 -6.32 2.92 -6.90
CA GLY A 117 -4.97 2.58 -7.37
C GLY A 117 -4.02 2.12 -6.26
N LEU A 118 -4.33 2.45 -5.00
CA LEU A 118 -3.53 2.09 -3.82
C LEU A 118 -4.03 0.81 -3.14
N LEU A 119 -5.29 0.42 -3.40
CA LEU A 119 -5.97 -0.71 -2.75
C LEU A 119 -5.26 -2.07 -2.88
N PRO A 120 -4.74 -2.49 -4.04
CA PRO A 120 -4.12 -3.80 -4.18
C PRO A 120 -2.79 -3.96 -3.44
N PRO A 121 -1.90 -2.94 -3.36
CA PRO A 121 -0.62 -3.05 -2.68
C PRO A 121 -0.61 -2.64 -1.21
N ALA A 122 -1.69 -2.03 -0.69
CA ALA A 122 -1.71 -1.40 0.63
C ALA A 122 -2.57 -2.16 1.66
N CYS A 123 -2.18 -2.07 2.92
CA CYS A 123 -3.04 -2.46 4.04
C CYS A 123 -4.04 -1.32 4.29
N LEU A 124 -5.31 -1.57 4.01
CA LEU A 124 -6.39 -0.67 4.40
C LEU A 124 -6.74 -0.93 5.85
N LEU A 125 -6.53 0.06 6.70
CA LEU A 125 -7.20 0.12 8.00
C LEU A 125 -8.68 0.48 7.74
N TYR A 126 -9.50 -0.53 7.45
CA TYR A 126 -10.93 -0.37 7.39
C TYR A 126 -11.46 -0.39 8.83
N THR A 127 -11.87 0.75 9.34
CA THR A 127 -12.71 0.83 10.52
C THR A 127 -14.16 0.84 10.04
N SER A 128 -14.81 -0.32 10.05
CA SER A 128 -16.26 -0.36 9.94
C SER A 128 -16.87 0.08 11.28
N ASP A 129 -17.72 1.08 11.25
CA ASP A 129 -18.64 1.40 12.34
C ASP A 129 -19.60 0.25 12.61
#